data_66ad9b330533b88224da75e682aa3c31
#
_entry.id   66ad9b330533b88224da75e682aa3c31
#
_cell.length_a   1.000
_cell.length_b   1.000
_cell.length_c   1.000
_cell.angle_alpha   90.00
_cell.angle_beta   90.00
_cell.angle_gamma   90.00
#
_symmetry.space_group_name_H-M   'P 1'
#
loop_
_entity.id
_entity.type
_entity.pdbx_description
1 polymer ?
#
loop_
_entity_poly.entity_id
_entity_poly.type
_entity_poly.pdbx_seq_one_letter_code
_entity_poly.pdbx_strand_id
1 'polypeptide(L)'
;MKLKLLLLSALISLAGTAHAQRIVVLTPDTADIVAALGALDEIVGRDQTVQNPALKNKPSIGIHRRLTVEPIVAAKPDIAIGSWMAQPADIFTHLQKAGIKAVNVAPDDSIAAYPQSIRNIGQLIGKSAQADKLASKWQADMKQQPSSGKRYLFSYDGRIVSGKNTAADEIIRRAGGINAAAAIDGLKPMTREAWIAAKPDIIIIADHNTAMIGNVKTFATRPEIAGSPAAKNGKIYLWKANDMFRYGLDTPQVIQRLHGLAK
;
A
#
# COMPACT_ATOMS: atom_id res chain seq x y z
N MET A 1 31.63 -51.88 49.30
CA MET A 1 31.34 -51.72 47.85
C MET A 1 30.17 -50.74 47.72
N LYS A 2 30.41 -49.51 47.21
CA LYS A 2 29.38 -48.45 47.17
C LYS A 2 28.83 -48.42 45.69
N LEU A 3 27.56 -48.79 45.54
CA LEU A 3 26.83 -48.75 44.29
C LEU A 3 26.40 -47.30 44.01
N LYS A 4 27.02 -46.65 43.03
CA LYS A 4 26.61 -45.31 42.55
C LYS A 4 25.46 -45.46 41.58
N LEU A 5 24.27 -45.00 41.99
CA LEU A 5 23.09 -44.86 41.13
C LEU A 5 23.28 -43.63 40.26
N LEU A 6 23.47 -43.82 38.98
CA LEU A 6 23.45 -42.78 37.96
C LEU A 6 22.00 -42.50 37.57
N LEU A 7 21.44 -41.40 38.07
CA LEU A 7 20.18 -40.82 37.60
C LEU A 7 20.45 -40.06 36.30
N LEU A 8 20.15 -40.68 35.16
CA LEU A 8 20.16 -40.05 33.84
C LEU A 8 18.83 -39.32 33.68
N SER A 9 18.85 -38.02 33.94
CA SER A 9 17.70 -37.14 33.70
C SER A 9 17.52 -36.94 32.18
N ALA A 10 16.57 -37.66 31.59
CA ALA A 10 16.14 -37.41 30.23
C ALA A 10 15.35 -36.08 30.21
N LEU A 11 16.00 -34.98 29.81
CA LEU A 11 15.32 -33.79 29.35
C LEU A 11 14.60 -34.11 28.04
N ILE A 12 13.35 -34.48 28.11
CA ILE A 12 12.45 -34.49 26.94
C ILE A 12 12.18 -33.03 26.61
N SER A 13 12.95 -32.49 25.66
CA SER A 13 12.63 -31.24 25.04
C SER A 13 11.30 -31.43 24.31
N LEU A 14 10.19 -30.95 24.85
CA LEU A 14 8.96 -30.73 24.13
C LEU A 14 9.25 -29.63 23.10
N ALA A 15 9.82 -30.01 21.96
CA ALA A 15 9.77 -29.19 20.75
C ALA A 15 8.30 -29.19 20.33
N GLY A 16 7.51 -28.30 20.92
CA GLY A 16 6.20 -27.98 20.37
C GLY A 16 6.40 -27.65 18.90
N THR A 17 5.79 -28.41 18.01
CA THR A 17 5.72 -28.07 16.59
C THR A 17 5.07 -26.69 16.52
N ALA A 18 5.90 -25.66 16.38
CA ALA A 18 5.39 -24.32 16.10
C ALA A 18 4.61 -24.43 14.79
N HIS A 19 3.30 -24.57 14.89
CA HIS A 19 2.44 -24.56 13.72
C HIS A 19 2.61 -23.19 13.08
N ALA A 20 3.11 -23.16 11.83
CA ALA A 20 3.25 -21.91 11.10
C ALA A 20 1.87 -21.28 10.95
N GLN A 21 1.72 -20.03 11.38
CA GLN A 21 0.45 -19.31 11.37
C GLN A 21 -0.04 -19.16 9.92
N ARG A 22 -1.28 -19.50 9.67
CA ARG A 22 -1.90 -19.37 8.35
C ARG A 22 -2.51 -17.99 8.20
N ILE A 23 -1.93 -17.14 7.36
CA ILE A 23 -2.30 -15.73 7.21
C ILE A 23 -3.00 -15.50 5.88
N VAL A 24 -4.18 -14.90 5.90
CA VAL A 24 -4.79 -14.28 4.72
C VAL A 24 -4.56 -12.77 4.78
N VAL A 25 -4.00 -12.21 3.70
CA VAL A 25 -3.80 -10.77 3.54
C VAL A 25 -4.88 -10.20 2.65
N LEU A 26 -5.76 -9.37 3.24
CA LEU A 26 -6.97 -8.85 2.60
C LEU A 26 -6.69 -7.67 1.67
N THR A 27 -5.53 -7.01 1.83
CA THR A 27 -5.18 -5.78 1.10
C THR A 27 -3.71 -5.79 0.67
N PRO A 28 -3.34 -5.09 -0.41
CA PRO A 28 -1.96 -5.12 -0.95
C PRO A 28 -0.91 -4.59 0.02
N ASP A 29 -1.22 -3.53 0.77
CA ASP A 29 -0.32 -2.92 1.75
C ASP A 29 0.03 -3.89 2.89
N THR A 30 -0.97 -4.62 3.42
CA THR A 30 -0.74 -5.63 4.45
C THR A 30 0.05 -6.83 3.93
N ALA A 31 -0.16 -7.21 2.66
CA ALA A 31 0.60 -8.27 2.01
C ALA A 31 2.10 -7.95 1.94
N ASP A 32 2.42 -6.72 1.52
CA ASP A 32 3.80 -6.25 1.42
C ASP A 32 4.49 -6.21 2.80
N ILE A 33 3.77 -5.76 3.84
CA ILE A 33 4.31 -5.71 5.21
C ILE A 33 4.56 -7.11 5.76
N VAL A 34 3.60 -8.05 5.65
CA VAL A 34 3.75 -9.43 6.12
C VAL A 34 4.95 -10.10 5.43
N ALA A 35 5.08 -9.91 4.12
CA ALA A 35 6.22 -10.44 3.36
C ALA A 35 7.56 -9.83 3.81
N ALA A 36 7.62 -8.51 4.03
CA ALA A 36 8.82 -7.81 4.48
C ALA A 36 9.24 -8.19 5.91
N LEU A 37 8.30 -8.61 6.75
CA LEU A 37 8.57 -9.14 8.08
C LEU A 37 9.03 -10.60 8.07
N GLY A 38 9.21 -11.22 6.89
CA GLY A 38 9.71 -12.58 6.76
C GLY A 38 8.67 -13.66 7.02
N ALA A 39 7.37 -13.36 6.85
CA ALA A 39 6.27 -14.30 7.01
C ALA A 39 5.59 -14.64 5.66
N LEU A 40 6.35 -14.60 4.57
CA LEU A 40 5.87 -14.88 3.22
C LEU A 40 5.25 -16.27 3.08
N ASP A 41 5.91 -17.28 3.68
CA ASP A 41 5.47 -18.67 3.58
C ASP A 41 4.19 -18.94 4.37
N GLU A 42 3.92 -18.13 5.38
CA GLU A 42 2.71 -18.18 6.20
C GLU A 42 1.46 -17.67 5.46
N ILE A 43 1.64 -16.91 4.37
CA ILE A 43 0.52 -16.40 3.58
C ILE A 43 -0.13 -17.53 2.79
N VAL A 44 -1.40 -17.83 3.10
CA VAL A 44 -2.22 -18.86 2.47
C VAL A 44 -3.28 -18.30 1.52
N GLY A 45 -3.50 -17.00 1.51
CA GLY A 45 -4.40 -16.31 0.59
C GLY A 45 -4.09 -14.81 0.52
N ARG A 46 -4.28 -14.22 -0.66
CA ARG A 46 -3.95 -12.82 -0.91
C ARG A 46 -5.00 -12.11 -1.75
N ASP A 47 -5.07 -10.80 -1.59
CA ASP A 47 -5.79 -9.92 -2.53
C ASP A 47 -5.24 -10.07 -3.96
N GLN A 48 -6.15 -10.05 -4.93
CA GLN A 48 -5.82 -10.22 -6.36
C GLN A 48 -4.89 -9.14 -6.89
N THR A 49 -4.94 -7.92 -6.35
CA THR A 49 -4.18 -6.76 -6.83
C THR A 49 -2.78 -6.64 -6.24
N VAL A 50 -2.36 -7.59 -5.41
CA VAL A 50 -0.99 -7.66 -4.88
C VAL A 50 0.00 -7.80 -6.04
N GLN A 51 0.96 -6.88 -6.11
CA GLN A 51 1.98 -6.83 -7.16
C GLN A 51 3.31 -7.48 -6.77
N ASN A 52 3.46 -7.90 -5.51
CA ASN A 52 4.66 -8.57 -5.05
C ASN A 52 4.86 -9.91 -5.79
N PRO A 53 5.95 -10.07 -6.59
CA PRO A 53 6.16 -11.28 -7.39
C PRO A 53 6.23 -12.56 -6.57
N ALA A 54 6.74 -12.48 -5.33
CA ALA A 54 6.85 -13.62 -4.43
C ALA A 54 5.48 -14.17 -3.99
N LEU A 55 4.42 -13.36 -4.09
CA LEU A 55 3.05 -13.76 -3.76
C LEU A 55 2.23 -14.19 -4.98
N LYS A 56 2.79 -14.12 -6.19
CA LYS A 56 2.05 -14.40 -7.44
C LYS A 56 1.33 -15.75 -7.43
N ASN A 57 1.98 -16.78 -6.89
CA ASN A 57 1.47 -18.16 -6.87
C ASN A 57 0.61 -18.47 -5.63
N LYS A 58 0.43 -17.53 -4.69
CA LYS A 58 -0.47 -17.73 -3.55
C LYS A 58 -1.94 -17.59 -4.00
N PRO A 59 -2.87 -18.38 -3.45
CA PRO A 59 -4.29 -18.33 -3.81
C PRO A 59 -4.87 -16.92 -3.71
N SER A 60 -5.70 -16.53 -4.70
CA SER A 60 -6.43 -15.27 -4.66
C SER A 60 -7.71 -15.43 -3.84
N ILE A 61 -7.99 -14.45 -2.98
CA ILE A 61 -9.25 -14.35 -2.20
C ILE A 61 -10.22 -13.32 -2.82
N GLY A 62 -9.96 -12.87 -4.04
CA GLY A 62 -10.70 -11.80 -4.70
C GLY A 62 -10.02 -10.44 -4.58
N ILE A 63 -10.74 -9.37 -4.89
CA ILE A 63 -10.25 -8.00 -4.86
C ILE A 63 -10.68 -7.27 -3.57
N HIS A 64 -9.77 -6.59 -2.92
CA HIS A 64 -10.02 -5.88 -1.65
C HIS A 64 -11.24 -4.92 -1.67
N ARG A 65 -11.64 -4.43 -2.83
CA ARG A 65 -12.81 -3.54 -2.98
C ARG A 65 -14.16 -4.27 -2.97
N ARG A 66 -14.20 -5.60 -3.03
CA ARG A 66 -15.40 -6.45 -3.05
C ARG A 66 -15.09 -7.82 -2.46
N LEU A 67 -14.64 -7.84 -1.20
CA LEU A 67 -14.36 -9.09 -0.49
C LEU A 67 -15.66 -9.81 -0.13
N THR A 68 -15.60 -11.14 -0.19
CA THR A 68 -16.61 -12.03 0.36
C THR A 68 -15.96 -13.02 1.34
N VAL A 69 -16.78 -13.60 2.20
CA VAL A 69 -16.30 -14.48 3.29
C VAL A 69 -15.79 -15.82 2.76
N GLU A 70 -16.46 -16.36 1.74
CA GLU A 70 -16.29 -17.74 1.26
C GLU A 70 -14.84 -18.07 0.82
N PRO A 71 -14.18 -17.29 -0.07
CA PRO A 71 -12.82 -17.62 -0.50
C PRO A 71 -11.82 -17.45 0.64
N ILE A 72 -12.09 -16.57 1.62
CA ILE A 72 -11.23 -16.37 2.78
C ILE A 72 -11.34 -17.56 3.73
N VAL A 73 -12.54 -18.00 4.05
CA VAL A 73 -12.79 -19.21 4.87
C VAL A 73 -12.22 -20.46 4.20
N ALA A 74 -12.37 -20.59 2.88
CA ALA A 74 -11.83 -21.73 2.11
C ALA A 74 -10.30 -21.84 2.21
N ALA A 75 -9.59 -20.72 2.41
CA ALA A 75 -8.15 -20.71 2.64
C ALA A 75 -7.77 -21.21 4.04
N LYS A 76 -8.73 -21.44 4.95
CA LYS A 76 -8.56 -21.91 6.34
C LYS A 76 -7.46 -21.12 7.09
N PRO A 77 -7.57 -19.81 7.21
CA PRO A 77 -6.59 -19.00 7.92
C PRO A 77 -6.80 -19.06 9.44
N ASP A 78 -5.71 -18.89 10.19
CA ASP A 78 -5.76 -18.58 11.62
C ASP A 78 -6.06 -17.09 11.84
N ILE A 79 -5.59 -16.26 10.89
CA ILE A 79 -5.79 -14.82 10.96
C ILE A 79 -5.98 -14.22 9.54
N ALA A 80 -6.89 -13.24 9.44
CA ALA A 80 -7.07 -12.39 8.28
C ALA A 80 -6.67 -10.95 8.63
N ILE A 81 -5.73 -10.39 7.88
CA ILE A 81 -5.16 -9.06 8.14
C ILE A 81 -5.47 -8.14 6.96
N GLY A 82 -6.07 -6.99 7.23
CA GLY A 82 -6.38 -5.99 6.21
C GLY A 82 -6.24 -4.57 6.77
N SER A 83 -6.42 -3.59 5.90
CA SER A 83 -6.45 -2.16 6.20
C SER A 83 -7.79 -1.53 5.84
N TRP A 84 -7.91 -0.22 5.94
CA TRP A 84 -9.03 0.59 5.48
C TRP A 84 -9.46 0.29 4.03
N MET A 85 -8.56 -0.25 3.22
CA MET A 85 -8.82 -0.62 1.82
C MET A 85 -9.78 -1.80 1.70
N ALA A 86 -9.92 -2.66 2.73
CA ALA A 86 -10.78 -3.83 2.69
C ALA A 86 -12.26 -3.41 2.69
N GLN A 87 -12.98 -3.75 1.61
CA GLN A 87 -14.39 -3.43 1.43
C GLN A 87 -15.21 -4.68 1.07
N PRO A 88 -16.44 -4.79 1.59
CA PRO A 88 -17.09 -3.85 2.51
C PRO A 88 -16.42 -3.84 3.90
N ALA A 89 -16.52 -2.72 4.62
CA ALA A 89 -15.81 -2.55 5.91
C ALA A 89 -16.25 -3.55 7.00
N ASP A 90 -17.44 -4.09 6.91
CA ASP A 90 -17.99 -5.11 7.82
C ASP A 90 -17.44 -6.53 7.55
N ILE A 91 -16.61 -6.70 6.52
CA ILE A 91 -15.94 -7.99 6.22
C ILE A 91 -15.22 -8.55 7.44
N PHE A 92 -14.56 -7.69 8.23
CA PHE A 92 -13.87 -8.10 9.45
C PHE A 92 -14.85 -8.73 10.46
N THR A 93 -16.01 -8.11 10.65
CA THR A 93 -17.06 -8.63 11.54
C THR A 93 -17.61 -9.96 11.03
N HIS A 94 -17.82 -10.11 9.73
CA HIS A 94 -18.33 -11.35 9.14
C HIS A 94 -17.30 -12.48 9.29
N LEU A 95 -16.03 -12.22 9.10
CA LEU A 95 -14.97 -13.20 9.32
C LEU A 95 -14.86 -13.61 10.79
N GLN A 96 -14.98 -12.66 11.73
CA GLN A 96 -15.00 -12.96 13.17
C GLN A 96 -16.18 -13.85 13.54
N LYS A 97 -17.38 -13.61 12.99
CA LYS A 97 -18.56 -14.48 13.16
C LYS A 97 -18.33 -15.89 12.58
N ALA A 98 -17.49 -16.02 11.56
CA ALA A 98 -17.07 -17.30 10.99
C ALA A 98 -15.92 -17.98 11.79
N GLY A 99 -15.54 -17.42 12.93
CA GLY A 99 -14.48 -17.98 13.82
C GLY A 99 -13.05 -17.64 13.40
N ILE A 100 -12.86 -16.74 12.45
CA ILE A 100 -11.53 -16.30 12.00
C ILE A 100 -11.14 -15.03 12.76
N LYS A 101 -9.92 -14.98 13.32
CA LYS A 101 -9.36 -13.75 13.85
C LYS A 101 -9.13 -12.76 12.70
N ALA A 102 -9.97 -11.75 12.55
CA ALA A 102 -9.87 -10.75 11.49
C ALA A 102 -9.58 -9.37 12.08
N VAL A 103 -8.53 -8.69 11.57
CA VAL A 103 -8.04 -7.43 12.15
C VAL A 103 -7.80 -6.39 11.06
N ASN A 104 -8.42 -5.21 11.26
CA ASN A 104 -8.05 -4.00 10.53
C ASN A 104 -6.86 -3.33 11.26
N VAL A 105 -5.68 -3.35 10.64
CA VAL A 105 -4.44 -2.84 11.25
C VAL A 105 -4.16 -1.37 10.96
N ALA A 106 -4.87 -0.78 9.98
CA ALA A 106 -4.81 0.64 9.60
C ALA A 106 -6.22 1.14 9.30
N PRO A 107 -6.88 1.84 10.22
CA PRO A 107 -8.28 2.25 10.07
C PRO A 107 -8.49 3.35 9.02
N ASP A 108 -7.43 4.09 8.67
CA ASP A 108 -7.46 5.22 7.72
C ASP A 108 -6.19 5.28 6.87
N ASP A 109 -6.21 6.18 5.87
CA ASP A 109 -5.11 6.47 4.95
C ASP A 109 -4.27 7.66 5.45
N SER A 110 -3.91 7.68 6.73
CA SER A 110 -3.03 8.70 7.26
C SER A 110 -1.56 8.25 7.24
N ILE A 111 -0.66 9.21 7.10
CA ILE A 111 0.78 8.95 7.17
C ILE A 111 1.19 8.36 8.54
N ALA A 112 0.47 8.69 9.61
CA ALA A 112 0.70 8.17 10.95
C ALA A 112 0.22 6.73 11.10
N ALA A 113 -0.86 6.35 10.41
CA ALA A 113 -1.42 5.00 10.47
C ALA A 113 -0.49 3.97 9.84
N TYR A 114 0.25 4.32 8.78
CA TYR A 114 1.06 3.33 8.06
C TYR A 114 2.19 2.72 8.90
N PRO A 115 3.11 3.45 9.57
CA PRO A 115 4.11 2.83 10.43
C PRO A 115 3.49 2.13 11.65
N GLN A 116 2.31 2.58 12.12
CA GLN A 116 1.59 1.88 13.17
C GLN A 116 1.04 0.54 12.66
N SER A 117 0.55 0.46 11.42
CA SER A 117 0.10 -0.81 10.83
C SER A 117 1.23 -1.83 10.74
N ILE A 118 2.46 -1.39 10.42
CA ILE A 118 3.65 -2.27 10.44
C ILE A 118 3.85 -2.87 11.83
N ARG A 119 3.77 -2.06 12.89
CA ARG A 119 3.91 -2.53 14.28
C ARG A 119 2.78 -3.47 14.69
N ASN A 120 1.54 -3.12 14.35
CA ASN A 120 0.37 -3.94 14.64
C ASN A 120 0.47 -5.32 13.99
N ILE A 121 0.88 -5.38 12.70
CA ILE A 121 1.12 -6.64 12.00
C ILE A 121 2.22 -7.44 12.70
N GLY A 122 3.35 -6.81 13.02
CA GLY A 122 4.45 -7.47 13.73
C GLY A 122 4.03 -8.10 15.04
N GLN A 123 3.20 -7.40 15.82
CA GLN A 123 2.63 -7.94 17.07
C GLN A 123 1.72 -9.14 16.79
N LEU A 124 0.86 -9.08 15.77
CA LEU A 124 -0.08 -10.14 15.43
C LEU A 124 0.60 -11.44 14.98
N ILE A 125 1.76 -11.32 14.30
CA ILE A 125 2.50 -12.47 13.74
C ILE A 125 3.79 -12.80 14.52
N GLY A 126 3.97 -12.26 15.74
CA GLY A 126 5.13 -12.55 16.59
C GLY A 126 6.47 -11.99 16.08
N LYS A 127 6.45 -10.92 15.30
CA LYS A 127 7.62 -10.27 14.68
C LYS A 127 7.82 -8.82 15.16
N SER A 128 7.48 -8.51 16.41
CA SER A 128 7.46 -7.13 16.94
C SER A 128 8.78 -6.39 16.76
N ALA A 129 9.91 -7.02 17.09
CA ALA A 129 11.22 -6.37 16.98
C ALA A 129 11.58 -6.01 15.51
N GLN A 130 11.28 -6.89 14.55
CA GLN A 130 11.47 -6.62 13.12
C GLN A 130 10.55 -5.50 12.64
N ALA A 131 9.30 -5.51 13.11
CA ALA A 131 8.30 -4.50 12.76
C ALA A 131 8.67 -3.12 13.29
N ASP A 132 9.15 -3.02 14.54
CA ASP A 132 9.62 -1.76 15.11
C ASP A 132 10.80 -1.18 14.32
N LYS A 133 11.77 -2.02 13.94
CA LYS A 133 12.89 -1.63 13.11
C LYS A 133 12.43 -1.15 11.73
N LEU A 134 11.51 -1.88 11.08
CA LEU A 134 10.97 -1.54 9.76
C LEU A 134 10.18 -0.23 9.79
N ALA A 135 9.30 -0.07 10.77
CA ALA A 135 8.48 1.13 10.95
C ALA A 135 9.35 2.37 11.23
N SER A 136 10.34 2.23 12.12
CA SER A 136 11.26 3.32 12.48
C SER A 136 12.12 3.73 11.29
N LYS A 137 12.62 2.75 10.52
CA LYS A 137 13.36 3.03 9.28
C LYS A 137 12.49 3.78 8.27
N TRP A 138 11.26 3.28 8.03
CA TRP A 138 10.32 3.93 7.10
C TRP A 138 10.05 5.39 7.52
N GLN A 139 9.78 5.65 8.81
CA GLN A 139 9.56 7.01 9.32
C GLN A 139 10.79 7.90 9.13
N ALA A 140 12.00 7.37 9.38
CA ALA A 140 13.25 8.11 9.20
C ALA A 140 13.52 8.44 7.71
N ASP A 141 13.12 7.55 6.80
CA ASP A 141 13.34 7.72 5.36
C ASP A 141 12.29 8.63 4.70
N MET A 142 11.14 8.88 5.37
CA MET A 142 10.07 9.78 4.92
C MET A 142 10.46 11.26 5.03
N LYS A 143 11.69 11.61 4.61
CA LYS A 143 12.24 12.98 4.74
C LYS A 143 11.60 13.92 3.72
N GLN A 144 11.34 15.15 4.18
CA GLN A 144 10.96 16.26 3.31
C GLN A 144 12.12 16.60 2.36
N GLN A 145 11.83 16.65 1.06
CA GLN A 145 12.78 17.12 0.05
C GLN A 145 12.72 18.66 -0.05
N PRO A 146 13.80 19.31 -0.52
CA PRO A 146 13.80 20.74 -0.80
C PRO A 146 12.66 21.14 -1.73
N SER A 147 12.11 22.35 -1.54
CA SER A 147 11.06 22.85 -2.42
C SER A 147 11.55 22.99 -3.86
N SER A 148 10.80 22.41 -4.79
CA SER A 148 11.06 22.52 -6.23
C SER A 148 10.26 23.64 -6.88
N GLY A 149 9.22 24.15 -6.23
CA GLY A 149 8.24 25.06 -6.79
C GLY A 149 7.37 24.45 -7.91
N LYS A 150 7.59 23.17 -8.28
CA LYS A 150 6.87 22.50 -9.35
C LYS A 150 5.47 22.05 -8.92
N ARG A 151 4.54 22.16 -9.85
CA ARG A 151 3.14 21.77 -9.68
C ARG A 151 2.94 20.37 -10.25
N TYR A 152 2.61 19.43 -9.37
CA TYR A 152 2.35 18.03 -9.72
C TYR A 152 0.85 17.76 -9.73
N LEU A 153 0.41 16.90 -10.62
CA LEU A 153 -0.96 16.43 -10.65
C LEU A 153 -0.97 14.92 -10.80
N PHE A 154 -1.55 14.23 -9.80
CA PHE A 154 -1.77 12.79 -9.85
C PHE A 154 -3.20 12.51 -10.32
N SER A 155 -3.33 11.69 -11.37
CA SER A 155 -4.62 11.27 -11.89
C SER A 155 -4.75 9.76 -11.95
N TYR A 156 -5.93 9.25 -11.57
CA TYR A 156 -6.26 7.84 -11.64
C TYR A 156 -6.48 7.36 -13.08
N ASP A 157 -7.21 8.15 -13.88
CA ASP A 157 -7.70 7.77 -15.22
C ASP A 157 -7.73 8.92 -16.24
N GLY A 158 -7.09 10.02 -15.93
CA GLY A 158 -7.15 11.25 -16.77
C GLY A 158 -8.37 12.12 -16.51
N ARG A 159 -9.24 11.77 -15.52
CA ARG A 159 -10.40 12.56 -15.06
C ARG A 159 -10.44 12.69 -13.56
N ILE A 160 -10.27 11.57 -12.84
CA ILE A 160 -10.21 11.54 -11.38
C ILE A 160 -8.81 11.92 -10.94
N VAL A 161 -8.69 12.89 -10.05
CA VAL A 161 -7.42 13.41 -9.54
C VAL A 161 -7.33 13.31 -8.02
N SER A 162 -6.11 13.25 -7.49
CA SER A 162 -5.85 13.30 -6.06
C SER A 162 -5.70 14.74 -5.60
N GLY A 163 -6.70 15.23 -4.89
CA GLY A 163 -6.69 16.54 -4.25
C GLY A 163 -6.02 16.51 -2.87
N LYS A 164 -6.31 17.54 -2.06
CA LYS A 164 -5.85 17.61 -0.66
C LYS A 164 -6.43 16.46 0.18
N ASN A 165 -5.79 16.18 1.31
CA ASN A 165 -6.18 15.13 2.26
C ASN A 165 -6.11 13.71 1.66
N THR A 166 -5.15 13.47 0.74
CA THR A 166 -4.87 12.15 0.17
C THR A 166 -3.41 11.77 0.41
N ALA A 167 -3.08 10.49 0.33
CA ALA A 167 -1.69 10.02 0.37
C ALA A 167 -0.85 10.70 -0.74
N ALA A 168 -1.41 10.87 -1.93
CA ALA A 168 -0.78 11.57 -3.06
C ALA A 168 -0.41 13.02 -2.73
N ASP A 169 -1.29 13.75 -2.03
CA ASP A 169 -1.04 15.13 -1.60
C ASP A 169 0.19 15.21 -0.68
N GLU A 170 0.24 14.33 0.30
CA GLU A 170 1.37 14.24 1.24
C GLU A 170 2.68 13.82 0.52
N ILE A 171 2.61 12.86 -0.41
CA ILE A 171 3.76 12.41 -1.21
C ILE A 171 4.30 13.57 -2.06
N ILE A 172 3.42 14.32 -2.74
CA ILE A 172 3.80 15.50 -3.52
C ILE A 172 4.46 16.54 -2.63
N ARG A 173 3.86 16.86 -1.49
CA ARG A 173 4.38 17.84 -0.55
C ARG A 173 5.76 17.43 -0.02
N ARG A 174 5.94 16.17 0.36
CA ARG A 174 7.24 15.64 0.81
C ARG A 174 8.28 15.59 -0.30
N ALA A 175 7.87 15.43 -1.54
CA ALA A 175 8.78 15.56 -2.69
C ALA A 175 9.20 17.01 -2.98
N GLY A 176 8.75 17.98 -2.19
CA GLY A 176 9.03 19.41 -2.39
C GLY A 176 8.19 20.05 -3.48
N GLY A 177 7.10 19.39 -3.90
CA GLY A 177 6.17 19.86 -4.92
C GLY A 177 4.95 20.57 -4.36
N ILE A 178 4.14 21.11 -5.27
CA ILE A 178 2.84 21.71 -5.03
C ILE A 178 1.79 20.82 -5.69
N ASN A 179 0.77 20.39 -4.95
CA ASN A 179 -0.34 19.67 -5.54
C ASN A 179 -1.20 20.60 -6.37
N ALA A 180 -1.20 20.41 -7.69
CA ALA A 180 -1.97 21.24 -8.63
C ALA A 180 -3.50 21.04 -8.49
N ALA A 181 -3.94 19.97 -7.83
CA ALA A 181 -5.33 19.66 -7.54
C ALA A 181 -5.74 19.98 -6.08
N ALA A 182 -4.94 20.75 -5.31
CA ALA A 182 -5.19 21.03 -3.88
C ALA A 182 -6.52 21.74 -3.57
N ALA A 183 -7.18 22.35 -4.56
CA ALA A 183 -8.53 22.90 -4.40
C ALA A 183 -9.61 21.81 -4.26
N ILE A 184 -9.34 20.59 -4.65
CA ILE A 184 -10.24 19.44 -4.56
C ILE A 184 -9.94 18.70 -3.26
N ASP A 185 -10.98 18.22 -2.58
CA ASP A 185 -10.83 17.41 -1.37
C ASP A 185 -11.02 15.92 -1.69
N GLY A 186 -10.01 15.11 -1.39
CA GLY A 186 -10.02 13.68 -1.65
C GLY A 186 -9.76 13.32 -3.13
N LEU A 187 -10.14 12.11 -3.50
CA LEU A 187 -10.02 11.58 -4.86
C LEU A 187 -11.34 11.80 -5.61
N LYS A 188 -11.36 12.75 -6.56
CA LYS A 188 -12.59 13.16 -7.25
C LYS A 188 -12.36 13.54 -8.72
N PRO A 189 -13.41 13.51 -9.55
CA PRO A 189 -13.35 14.07 -10.89
C PRO A 189 -12.97 15.55 -10.89
N MET A 190 -12.14 15.95 -11.85
CA MET A 190 -11.73 17.33 -12.08
C MET A 190 -12.35 17.84 -13.37
N THR A 191 -12.98 19.03 -13.32
CA THR A 191 -13.58 19.61 -14.52
C THR A 191 -12.53 20.05 -15.51
N ARG A 192 -12.94 20.22 -16.77
CA ARG A 192 -12.05 20.68 -17.86
C ARG A 192 -11.42 22.04 -17.55
N GLU A 193 -12.20 22.98 -17.06
CA GLU A 193 -11.77 24.33 -16.67
C GLU A 193 -10.74 24.26 -15.52
N ALA A 194 -10.98 23.37 -14.54
CA ALA A 194 -10.06 23.18 -13.43
C ALA A 194 -8.72 22.57 -13.90
N TRP A 195 -8.73 21.64 -14.86
CA TRP A 195 -7.52 21.11 -15.49
C TRP A 195 -6.69 22.23 -16.15
N ILE A 196 -7.35 23.12 -16.93
CA ILE A 196 -6.70 24.27 -17.57
C ILE A 196 -6.11 25.21 -16.53
N ALA A 197 -6.88 25.52 -15.46
CA ALA A 197 -6.45 26.44 -14.40
C ALA A 197 -5.31 25.86 -13.53
N ALA A 198 -5.24 24.54 -13.36
CA ALA A 198 -4.24 23.87 -12.55
C ALA A 198 -2.80 24.04 -13.06
N LYS A 199 -2.61 24.19 -14.38
CA LYS A 199 -1.31 24.39 -15.04
C LYS A 199 -0.20 23.50 -14.45
N PRO A 200 -0.36 22.16 -14.44
CA PRO A 200 0.64 21.28 -13.86
C PRO A 200 1.95 21.32 -14.69
N ASP A 201 3.09 21.31 -13.99
CA ASP A 201 4.41 21.12 -14.59
C ASP A 201 4.69 19.65 -14.86
N ILE A 202 4.09 18.75 -14.05
CA ILE A 202 4.26 17.31 -14.12
C ILE A 202 2.91 16.65 -13.89
N ILE A 203 2.55 15.73 -14.79
CA ILE A 203 1.34 14.90 -14.67
C ILE A 203 1.76 13.44 -14.51
N ILE A 204 1.18 12.74 -13.56
CA ILE A 204 1.39 11.31 -13.35
C ILE A 204 0.05 10.61 -13.36
N ILE A 205 -0.08 9.56 -14.17
CA ILE A 205 -1.33 8.82 -14.39
C ILE A 205 -1.08 7.36 -14.01
N ALA A 206 -2.08 6.71 -13.41
CA ALA A 206 -2.00 5.29 -13.08
C ALA A 206 -1.91 4.43 -14.35
N ASP A 207 -0.89 3.59 -14.43
CA ASP A 207 -0.50 2.81 -15.60
C ASP A 207 -1.55 1.79 -16.07
N HIS A 208 -2.36 1.26 -15.14
CA HIS A 208 -3.40 0.27 -15.45
C HIS A 208 -4.63 0.87 -16.16
N ASN A 209 -4.73 2.20 -16.25
CA ASN A 209 -5.85 2.91 -16.88
C ASN A 209 -5.50 3.45 -18.28
N THR A 210 -4.47 2.92 -18.91
CA THR A 210 -4.05 3.35 -20.27
C THR A 210 -5.16 3.24 -21.30
N ALA A 211 -6.06 2.27 -21.19
CA ALA A 211 -7.22 2.14 -22.09
C ALA A 211 -8.14 3.37 -22.06
N MET A 212 -8.21 4.09 -20.94
CA MET A 212 -9.07 5.28 -20.78
C MET A 212 -8.42 6.56 -21.34
N ILE A 213 -7.10 6.61 -21.37
CA ILE A 213 -6.36 7.78 -21.87
C ILE A 213 -5.81 7.58 -23.29
N GLY A 214 -5.86 6.35 -23.81
CA GLY A 214 -5.15 5.92 -25.02
C GLY A 214 -3.68 5.68 -24.71
N ASN A 215 -2.87 6.70 -24.92
CA ASN A 215 -1.46 6.72 -24.53
C ASN A 215 -1.08 8.14 -24.10
N VAL A 216 0.14 8.31 -23.58
CA VAL A 216 0.62 9.62 -23.09
C VAL A 216 0.57 10.69 -24.19
N LYS A 217 0.90 10.35 -25.45
CA LYS A 217 0.86 11.30 -26.58
C LYS A 217 -0.58 11.76 -26.85
N THR A 218 -1.51 10.82 -26.94
CA THR A 218 -2.95 11.13 -27.14
C THR A 218 -3.51 11.93 -25.95
N PHE A 219 -3.14 11.58 -24.73
CA PHE A 219 -3.57 12.34 -23.56
C PHE A 219 -3.05 13.78 -23.58
N ALA A 220 -1.80 13.99 -23.98
CA ALA A 220 -1.17 15.32 -24.06
C ALA A 220 -1.87 16.26 -25.07
N THR A 221 -2.57 15.72 -26.09
CA THR A 221 -3.29 16.52 -27.09
C THR A 221 -4.72 16.90 -26.68
N ARG A 222 -5.22 16.41 -25.53
CA ARG A 222 -6.54 16.80 -25.04
C ARG A 222 -6.59 18.32 -24.81
N PRO A 223 -7.67 19.02 -25.19
CA PRO A 223 -7.73 20.48 -25.12
C PRO A 223 -7.44 21.05 -23.72
N GLU A 224 -7.83 20.33 -22.66
CA GLU A 224 -7.60 20.73 -21.27
C GLU A 224 -6.15 20.47 -20.80
N ILE A 225 -5.40 19.65 -21.52
CA ILE A 225 -4.03 19.22 -21.18
C ILE A 225 -2.98 19.93 -22.03
N ALA A 226 -3.24 20.10 -23.33
CA ALA A 226 -2.28 20.55 -24.34
C ALA A 226 -1.63 21.91 -23.99
N GLY A 227 -2.36 22.80 -23.31
CA GLY A 227 -1.85 24.09 -22.85
C GLY A 227 -0.95 24.02 -21.59
N SER A 228 -0.91 22.89 -20.89
CA SER A 228 -0.15 22.76 -19.64
C SER A 228 1.37 22.74 -19.89
N PRO A 229 2.17 23.22 -18.92
CA PRO A 229 3.62 23.05 -18.95
C PRO A 229 4.03 21.59 -19.09
N ALA A 230 3.33 20.67 -18.42
CA ALA A 230 3.58 19.23 -18.50
C ALA A 230 3.49 18.69 -19.93
N ALA A 231 2.43 19.05 -20.69
CA ALA A 231 2.28 18.61 -22.07
C ALA A 231 3.35 19.21 -22.99
N LYS A 232 3.62 20.50 -22.85
CA LYS A 232 4.64 21.22 -23.66
C LYS A 232 6.05 20.69 -23.47
N ASN A 233 6.37 20.26 -22.25
CA ASN A 233 7.71 19.77 -21.88
C ASN A 233 7.83 18.24 -21.88
N GLY A 234 6.79 17.49 -22.28
CA GLY A 234 6.78 16.03 -22.30
C GLY A 234 6.86 15.39 -20.89
N LYS A 235 6.47 16.13 -19.84
CA LYS A 235 6.52 15.66 -18.44
C LYS A 235 5.18 15.03 -18.01
N ILE A 236 4.71 14.05 -18.78
CA ILE A 236 3.53 13.21 -18.48
C ILE A 236 4.01 11.77 -18.37
N TYR A 237 3.75 11.14 -17.23
CA TYR A 237 4.30 9.82 -16.89
C TYR A 237 3.19 8.85 -16.52
N LEU A 238 3.45 7.54 -16.77
CA LEU A 238 2.64 6.44 -16.26
C LEU A 238 3.38 5.79 -15.10
N TRP A 239 2.74 5.73 -13.94
CA TRP A 239 3.29 5.09 -12.74
C TRP A 239 2.31 4.07 -12.20
N LYS A 240 2.80 3.13 -11.42
CA LYS A 240 1.96 2.18 -10.71
C LYS A 240 1.01 2.90 -9.77
N ALA A 241 -0.28 2.53 -9.79
CA ALA A 241 -1.28 3.14 -8.93
C ALA A 241 -0.90 3.04 -7.44
N ASN A 242 -0.31 1.92 -7.04
CA ASN A 242 0.13 1.70 -5.66
C ASN A 242 1.19 2.70 -5.19
N ASP A 243 2.02 3.23 -6.09
CA ASP A 243 3.05 4.23 -5.76
C ASP A 243 2.43 5.61 -5.46
N MET A 244 1.18 5.84 -5.86
CA MET A 244 0.57 7.18 -5.90
C MET A 244 -0.61 7.35 -4.95
N PHE A 245 -1.44 6.31 -4.78
CA PHE A 245 -2.75 6.43 -4.13
C PHE A 245 -2.82 5.83 -2.73
N ARG A 246 -1.71 5.33 -2.21
CA ARG A 246 -1.57 4.81 -0.85
C ARG A 246 -0.14 4.92 -0.37
N TYR A 247 0.08 4.76 0.93
CA TYR A 247 1.42 4.52 1.44
C TYR A 247 1.82 3.06 1.24
N GLY A 248 3.10 2.85 0.99
CA GLY A 248 3.75 1.55 0.85
C GLY A 248 5.14 1.57 1.49
N LEU A 249 5.78 0.41 1.58
CA LEU A 249 7.16 0.32 2.09
C LEU A 249 8.15 1.11 1.23
N ASP A 250 7.83 1.30 -0.04
CA ASP A 250 8.60 2.01 -1.05
C ASP A 250 8.25 3.51 -1.15
N THR A 251 7.29 4.02 -0.38
CA THR A 251 6.90 5.44 -0.42
C THR A 251 8.09 6.40 -0.27
N PRO A 252 9.10 6.16 0.61
CA PRO A 252 10.27 7.03 0.66
C PRO A 252 11.03 7.12 -0.67
N GLN A 253 11.15 6.02 -1.40
CA GLN A 253 11.79 5.97 -2.72
C GLN A 253 10.92 6.65 -3.78
N VAL A 254 9.59 6.51 -3.70
CA VAL A 254 8.63 7.22 -4.55
C VAL A 254 8.80 8.73 -4.39
N ILE A 255 8.92 9.24 -3.16
CA ILE A 255 9.16 10.66 -2.87
C ILE A 255 10.44 11.16 -3.53
N GLN A 256 11.55 10.41 -3.41
CA GLN A 256 12.83 10.76 -4.03
C GLN A 256 12.73 10.77 -5.56
N ARG A 257 12.09 9.74 -6.15
CA ARG A 257 11.85 9.65 -7.59
C ARG A 257 11.00 10.82 -8.09
N LEU A 258 9.95 11.17 -7.35
CA LEU A 258 9.08 12.30 -7.67
C LEU A 258 9.85 13.63 -7.63
N HIS A 259 10.66 13.85 -6.58
CA HIS A 259 11.53 15.03 -6.50
C HIS A 259 12.48 15.13 -7.69
N GLY A 260 13.02 13.99 -8.16
CA GLY A 260 13.90 13.93 -9.31
C GLY A 260 13.29 14.42 -10.62
N LEU A 261 11.95 14.33 -10.79
CA LEU A 261 11.25 14.82 -11.99
C LEU A 261 11.20 16.36 -12.09
N ALA A 262 11.48 17.07 -10.99
CA ALA A 262 11.49 18.53 -10.96
C ALA A 262 12.68 19.15 -11.68
N LYS A 263 13.72 18.37 -11.92
CA LYS A 263 14.99 18.78 -12.57
C LYS A 263 14.87 18.92 -14.09
#